data_dd4456966a535436fbaddd21aea8a27e
#
_entry.id   dd4456966a535436fbaddd21aea8a27e
#
_cell.length_a   1.000
_cell.length_b   1.000
_cell.length_c   1.000
_cell.angle_alpha   90.00
_cell.angle_beta   90.00
_cell.angle_gamma   90.00
#
_symmetry.space_group_name_H-M   'P 1'
#
loop_
_entity.id
_entity.type
_entity.pdbx_description
1 polymer ?
#
loop_
_entity_poly.entity_id
_entity_poly.type
_entity_poly.pdbx_seq_one_letter_code
_entity_poly.pdbx_strand_id
1 'polypeptide(L)' 'MTKYVCTVCGYIAEGSIPEFCPVCKAPASNFIEKKDNT' A
#
# COMPACT_ATOMS: atom_id res chain seq x y z
N MET A 1 -2.65 -8.12 11.24
CA MET A 1 -3.42 -7.42 10.22
C MET A 1 -2.56 -7.12 9.03
N THR A 2 -3.16 -6.92 7.88
CA THR A 2 -2.43 -6.79 6.64
C THR A 2 -2.19 -5.32 6.30
N LYS A 3 -0.99 -5.03 5.85
CA LYS A 3 -0.64 -3.70 5.38
C LYS A 3 -0.17 -3.79 3.94
N TYR A 4 -0.37 -2.72 3.21
CA TYR A 4 0.08 -2.63 1.82
C TYR A 4 0.96 -1.42 1.67
N VAL A 5 2.10 -1.61 1.02
CA VAL A 5 3.10 -0.56 0.89
C VAL A 5 3.24 -0.19 -0.57
N CYS A 6 3.13 1.11 -0.85
CA CYS A 6 3.37 1.61 -2.19
C CYS A 6 4.87 1.58 -2.47
N THR A 7 5.24 0.93 -3.56
CA THR A 7 6.67 0.81 -3.89
C THR A 7 7.22 2.07 -4.54
N VAL A 8 6.37 3.05 -4.82
CA VAL A 8 6.79 4.29 -5.47
C VAL A 8 7.14 5.34 -4.43
N CYS A 9 6.24 5.60 -3.49
CA CYS A 9 6.47 6.64 -2.50
C CYS A 9 6.57 6.12 -1.07
N GLY A 10 6.26 4.85 -0.86
CA GLY A 10 6.34 4.27 0.47
C GLY A 10 5.09 4.46 1.31
N TYR A 11 3.99 4.84 0.69
CA TYR A 11 2.74 5.01 1.41
C TYR A 11 2.27 3.66 1.97
N ILE A 12 1.77 3.68 3.19
CA ILE A 12 1.30 2.46 3.84
C ILE A 12 -0.22 2.54 3.96
N ALA A 13 -0.90 1.55 3.38
CA ALA A 13 -2.34 1.42 3.46
C ALA A 13 -2.67 0.22 4.35
N GLU A 14 -3.48 0.45 5.37
CA GLU A 14 -3.84 -0.61 6.30
C GLU A 14 -5.21 -1.16 5.96
N GLY A 15 -5.30 -2.48 5.93
CA GLY A 15 -6.55 -3.17 5.75
C GLY A 15 -6.89 -3.49 4.30
N SER A 16 -6.65 -2.58 3.39
CA SER A 16 -6.99 -2.82 2.00
C SER A 16 -6.18 -1.91 1.09
N ILE A 17 -6.08 -2.32 -0.17
CA ILE A 17 -5.35 -1.53 -1.16
C ILE A 17 -6.32 -0.48 -1.73
N PRO A 18 -5.93 0.80 -1.75
CA PRO A 18 -6.74 1.81 -2.42
C PRO A 18 -6.65 1.63 -3.94
N GLU A 19 -7.55 2.27 -4.66
CA GLU A 19 -7.53 2.18 -6.12
C GLU A 19 -6.23 2.76 -6.68
N PHE A 20 -5.71 3.76 -5.99
CA PHE A 20 -4.43 4.37 -6.36
C PHE A 20 -3.84 5.02 -5.11
N CYS A 21 -2.54 5.27 -5.17
CA CYS A 21 -1.87 5.89 -4.03
C CYS A 21 -2.30 7.37 -3.93
N PRO A 22 -2.83 7.79 -2.77
CA PRO A 22 -3.25 9.20 -2.63
C PRO A 22 -2.08 10.17 -2.55
N VAL A 23 -0.86 9.66 -2.40
CA VAL A 23 0.32 10.51 -2.27
C VAL A 23 0.99 10.71 -3.61
N CYS A 24 1.31 9.61 -4.31
CA CYS A 24 2.01 9.69 -5.59
C CYS A 24 1.14 9.29 -6.77
N LYS A 25 -0.10 8.88 -6.51
CA LYS A 25 -1.06 8.48 -7.52
C LYS A 25 -0.61 7.27 -8.33
N ALA A 26 0.22 6.44 -7.73
CA ALA A 26 0.62 5.19 -8.37
C ALA A 26 -0.57 4.23 -8.38
N PRO A 27 -0.65 3.36 -9.38
CA PRO A 27 -1.74 2.39 -9.44
C PRO A 27 -1.63 1.37 -8.33
N ALA A 28 -2.74 0.72 -8.03
CA ALA A 28 -2.78 -0.27 -6.96
C ALA A 28 -1.81 -1.42 -7.20
N SER A 29 -1.45 -1.68 -8.45
CA SER A 29 -0.53 -2.74 -8.78
C SER A 29 0.88 -2.49 -8.22
N ASN A 30 1.18 -1.25 -7.85
CA ASN A 30 2.47 -0.93 -7.24
C ASN A 30 2.49 -1.18 -5.74
N PHE A 31 1.36 -1.61 -5.18
CA PHE A 31 1.31 -1.93 -3.76
C PHE A 31 1.71 -3.38 -3.54
N ILE A 32 2.46 -3.62 -2.48
CA ILE A 32 2.81 -4.98 -2.07
C ILE A 32 2.24 -5.24 -0.70
N GLU A 33 1.86 -6.49 -0.48
CA GLU A 33 1.26 -6.88 0.79
C GLU A 33 2.36 -7.10 1.82
N LYS A 34 2.20 -6.49 2.98
CA LYS A 34 3.09 -6.69 4.10
C LYS A 34 2.26 -7.11 5.30
N LYS A 35 2.53 -8.26 5.85
CA LYS A 35 1.83 -8.70 7.05
C LYS A 35 2.37 -7.94 8.24
N ASP A 36 1.47 -7.36 9.01
CA ASP A 36 1.85 -6.69 10.24
C ASP A 36 1.98 -7.74 11.32
N ASN A 37 3.18 -8.22 11.51
CA ASN A 37 3.44 -9.30 12.44
C ASN A 37 4.04 -8.75 13.72
N THR A 38 3.19 -8.37 14.64
CA THR A 38 3.62 -7.89 15.96
C THR A 38 3.53 -8.99 16.99
#